data_fb8cd582e0383f3189032782850aa188
#
_entry.id   fb8cd582e0383f3189032782850aa188
#
_cell.length_a   1.000
_cell.length_b   1.000
_cell.length_c   1.000
_cell.angle_alpha   90.00
_cell.angle_beta   90.00
_cell.angle_gamma   90.00
#
_symmetry.space_group_name_H-M   'P 1'
#
loop_
_entity.id
_entity.type
_entity.pdbx_description
1 polymer ?
#
loop_
_entity_poly.entity_id
_entity_poly.type
_entity_poly.pdbx_seq_one_letter_code
_entity_poly.pdbx_strand_id
1 'polypeptide(L)'
;PKNISETVFKGYDRFSSMMYKEISLALREQRNKSEFSKATVTLNPYNVIKKLNEDSTTLLVNDLNPISALKQYEDVTYLGSGGRSKESLSRKTRGYDDDDIGILSEANKDSGDVGITSFLTASPSIVNSLGLLENVDVGENTSWAQLLSTSAMLAPFAINDDTKRLVFSGIQNEHVVPTINMDIPYVRTGYETLIANRLSSKFAIISKGDGIVKLVDKNKVIVKYKDEEKDTTYKLGSWYTKVESNTCYKHTMVANVTNGDKISKDFVIGYINTFFTPDPYDKTRVIYLQHRICRMAFMEDLTTYEDSTAMSKEFSKKMEIENIKIGNTVCEATDNVVTIVKIGEKVIPEQAMLTLSNQFVDMSDLSQDEIDLINDTNNSTLRAKYNGTVDSIEVLYNCELEDMSKSLRDVAISSDKRLKE
;
A
#
# COMPACT_ATOMS: atom_id res chain seq x y z
N PRO A 1 -39.17 -9.78 -9.73
CA PRO A 1 -38.13 -10.36 -8.91
C PRO A 1 -36.81 -9.79 -9.36
N LYS A 2 -36.21 -8.96 -8.53
CA LYS A 2 -34.85 -8.51 -8.79
C LYS A 2 -33.96 -9.71 -8.93
N ASN A 3 -33.16 -9.71 -9.92
CA ASN A 3 -32.15 -10.72 -10.08
C ASN A 3 -31.10 -10.49 -8.99
N ILE A 4 -31.30 -11.15 -7.85
CA ILE A 4 -30.30 -11.26 -6.76
C ILE A 4 -28.91 -11.61 -7.31
N SER A 5 -28.88 -12.21 -8.51
CA SER A 5 -27.62 -12.50 -9.22
C SER A 5 -26.81 -11.26 -9.62
N GLU A 6 -27.39 -10.06 -9.63
CA GLU A 6 -26.69 -8.83 -10.02
C GLU A 6 -25.89 -8.21 -8.88
N THR A 7 -26.29 -8.48 -7.63
CA THR A 7 -25.66 -7.96 -6.41
C THR A 7 -24.88 -9.01 -5.61
N VAL A 8 -24.62 -10.17 -6.17
CA VAL A 8 -23.86 -11.23 -5.47
C VAL A 8 -22.37 -10.94 -5.53
N PHE A 9 -21.75 -10.80 -4.38
CA PHE A 9 -20.29 -10.69 -4.23
C PHE A 9 -19.63 -12.05 -4.45
N LYS A 10 -19.07 -12.28 -5.64
CA LYS A 10 -18.48 -13.58 -6.03
C LYS A 10 -16.98 -13.71 -5.75
N GLY A 11 -16.36 -12.73 -5.06
CA GLY A 11 -14.91 -12.70 -4.86
C GLY A 11 -14.35 -13.89 -4.11
N TYR A 12 -15.09 -14.45 -3.15
CA TYR A 12 -14.66 -15.58 -2.34
C TYR A 12 -14.48 -16.89 -3.12
N ASP A 13 -15.22 -17.06 -4.22
CA ASP A 13 -15.16 -18.27 -5.04
C ASP A 13 -13.91 -18.33 -5.94
N ARG A 14 -13.26 -17.21 -6.20
CA ARG A 14 -12.21 -17.15 -7.23
C ARG A 14 -11.01 -18.00 -6.89
N PHE A 15 -10.50 -17.87 -5.68
CA PHE A 15 -9.34 -18.66 -5.24
C PHE A 15 -9.69 -20.16 -5.22
N SER A 16 -10.83 -20.53 -4.67
CA SER A 16 -11.32 -21.90 -4.66
C SER A 16 -11.51 -22.48 -6.06
N SER A 17 -12.01 -21.67 -7.00
CA SER A 17 -12.16 -22.04 -8.41
C SER A 17 -10.80 -22.25 -9.09
N MET A 18 -9.78 -21.42 -8.80
CA MET A 18 -8.42 -21.60 -9.31
C MET A 18 -7.79 -22.90 -8.78
N MET A 19 -7.92 -23.16 -7.48
CA MET A 19 -7.45 -24.41 -6.87
C MET A 19 -8.15 -25.64 -7.49
N TYR A 20 -9.46 -25.60 -7.65
CA TYR A 20 -10.23 -26.68 -8.27
C TYR A 20 -9.78 -26.95 -9.71
N LYS A 21 -9.53 -25.90 -10.49
CA LYS A 21 -9.04 -26.03 -11.87
C LYS A 21 -7.67 -26.71 -11.91
N GLU A 22 -6.73 -26.35 -11.02
CA GLU A 22 -5.41 -26.98 -10.95
C GLU A 22 -5.49 -28.45 -10.54
N ILE A 23 -6.29 -28.77 -9.53
CA ILE A 23 -6.51 -30.16 -9.10
C ILE A 23 -7.13 -30.98 -10.24
N SER A 24 -8.13 -30.42 -10.93
CA SER A 24 -8.78 -31.09 -12.05
C SER A 24 -7.85 -31.33 -13.23
N LEU A 25 -6.95 -30.39 -13.53
CA LEU A 25 -5.91 -30.54 -14.57
C LEU A 25 -4.92 -31.63 -14.19
N ALA A 26 -4.38 -31.61 -12.96
CA ALA A 26 -3.45 -32.61 -12.48
C ALA A 26 -4.05 -34.03 -12.48
N LEU A 27 -5.30 -34.18 -12.07
CA LEU A 27 -6.04 -35.45 -12.16
C LEU A 27 -6.24 -35.90 -13.60
N ARG A 28 -6.53 -35.00 -14.53
CA ARG A 28 -6.71 -35.29 -15.96
C ARG A 28 -5.38 -35.72 -16.62
N GLU A 29 -4.29 -35.04 -16.29
CA GLU A 29 -2.95 -35.42 -16.77
C GLU A 29 -2.54 -36.79 -16.27
N GLN A 30 -2.82 -37.11 -15.01
CA GLN A 30 -2.58 -38.41 -14.45
C GLN A 30 -3.42 -39.52 -15.11
N ARG A 31 -4.70 -39.26 -15.37
CA ARG A 31 -5.60 -40.19 -16.02
C ARG A 31 -5.15 -40.55 -17.45
N ASN A 32 -4.46 -39.63 -18.11
CA ASN A 32 -3.92 -39.85 -19.46
C ASN A 32 -2.59 -40.62 -19.44
N LYS A 33 -1.94 -40.79 -18.28
CA LYS A 33 -0.76 -41.65 -18.11
C LYS A 33 -1.23 -43.07 -17.84
N SER A 34 -0.89 -44.02 -18.70
CA SER A 34 -1.45 -45.37 -18.81
C SER A 34 -1.20 -46.33 -17.62
N GLU A 35 -0.51 -45.92 -16.57
CA GLU A 35 -0.25 -46.73 -15.38
C GLU A 35 -0.95 -46.13 -14.15
N PHE A 36 -2.19 -46.57 -13.93
CA PHE A 36 -3.09 -46.07 -12.89
C PHE A 36 -2.72 -46.47 -11.45
N SER A 37 -1.86 -47.47 -11.26
CA SER A 37 -1.73 -48.15 -9.94
C SER A 37 -0.71 -47.57 -8.98
N LYS A 38 0.17 -46.65 -9.39
CA LYS A 38 1.23 -46.09 -8.55
C LYS A 38 1.50 -44.58 -8.71
N ALA A 39 0.65 -43.85 -9.38
CA ALA A 39 0.96 -42.45 -9.68
C ALA A 39 0.45 -41.52 -8.58
N THR A 40 1.35 -40.81 -7.96
CA THR A 40 1.07 -39.64 -7.10
C THR A 40 0.63 -38.46 -7.94
N VAL A 41 -0.47 -37.80 -7.54
CA VAL A 41 -0.87 -36.51 -8.13
C VAL A 41 0.04 -35.44 -7.59
N THR A 42 0.84 -34.84 -8.44
CA THR A 42 1.70 -33.74 -8.06
C THR A 42 1.02 -32.42 -8.44
N LEU A 43 0.76 -31.58 -7.44
CA LEU A 43 0.27 -30.24 -7.63
C LEU A 43 1.45 -29.26 -7.61
N ASN A 44 1.51 -28.41 -8.61
CA ASN A 44 2.49 -27.31 -8.62
C ASN A 44 1.83 -26.02 -8.07
N PRO A 45 2.16 -25.60 -6.84
CA PRO A 45 1.57 -24.40 -6.25
C PRO A 45 1.90 -23.13 -7.05
N TYR A 46 2.99 -23.14 -7.81
CA TYR A 46 3.38 -22.02 -8.66
C TYR A 46 2.32 -21.68 -9.73
N ASN A 47 1.62 -22.69 -10.25
CA ASN A 47 0.56 -22.50 -11.23
C ASN A 47 -0.63 -21.72 -10.66
N VAL A 48 -0.94 -21.93 -9.36
CA VAL A 48 -2.02 -21.20 -8.68
C VAL A 48 -1.61 -19.74 -8.49
N ILE A 49 -0.37 -19.50 -8.04
CA ILE A 49 0.18 -18.13 -7.85
C ILE A 49 0.24 -17.40 -9.20
N LYS A 50 0.69 -18.09 -10.27
CA LYS A 50 0.72 -17.53 -11.61
C LYS A 50 -0.66 -17.12 -12.09
N LYS A 51 -1.66 -17.99 -11.93
CA LYS A 51 -3.06 -17.69 -12.29
C LYS A 51 -3.64 -16.54 -11.47
N LEU A 52 -3.30 -16.46 -10.18
CA LEU A 52 -3.72 -15.35 -9.35
C LEU A 52 -3.16 -14.03 -9.86
N ASN A 53 -1.88 -14.00 -10.22
CA ASN A 53 -1.22 -12.79 -10.74
C ASN A 53 -1.71 -12.39 -12.16
N GLU A 54 -2.14 -13.37 -12.96
CA GLU A 54 -2.66 -13.14 -14.31
C GLU A 54 -4.16 -12.85 -14.33
N ASP A 55 -4.86 -12.99 -13.20
CA ASP A 55 -6.29 -12.68 -13.12
C ASP A 55 -6.54 -11.17 -13.26
N SER A 56 -7.39 -10.79 -14.20
CA SER A 56 -7.71 -9.39 -14.52
C SER A 56 -8.33 -8.59 -13.38
N THR A 57 -8.78 -9.27 -12.32
CA THR A 57 -9.36 -8.64 -11.13
C THR A 57 -8.40 -8.57 -9.96
N THR A 58 -7.20 -9.14 -10.10
CA THR A 58 -6.16 -9.02 -9.07
C THR A 58 -5.50 -7.65 -9.19
N LEU A 59 -5.54 -6.88 -8.10
CA LEU A 59 -4.92 -5.56 -8.00
C LEU A 59 -3.86 -5.58 -6.91
N LEU A 60 -2.78 -4.85 -7.14
CA LEU A 60 -1.83 -4.51 -6.07
C LEU A 60 -2.48 -3.47 -5.17
N VAL A 61 -2.49 -3.75 -3.87
CA VAL A 61 -2.99 -2.78 -2.88
C VAL A 61 -2.09 -1.56 -2.87
N ASN A 62 -2.70 -0.38 -2.95
CA ASN A 62 -1.98 0.89 -2.78
C ASN A 62 -1.74 1.13 -1.29
N ASP A 63 -0.54 0.80 -0.83
CA ASP A 63 -0.15 0.93 0.59
C ASP A 63 0.34 2.35 0.95
N LEU A 64 0.26 3.32 0.04
CA LEU A 64 0.69 4.69 0.30
C LEU A 64 -0.21 5.37 1.34
N ASN A 65 -1.52 5.25 1.16
CA ASN A 65 -2.53 5.92 1.98
C ASN A 65 -3.49 4.87 2.55
N PRO A 66 -3.72 4.86 3.88
CA PRO A 66 -4.68 3.95 4.51
C PRO A 66 -6.10 4.00 3.91
N ILE A 67 -6.58 5.18 3.54
CA ILE A 67 -7.92 5.34 2.93
C ILE A 67 -7.95 4.77 1.52
N SER A 68 -6.89 4.96 0.73
CA SER A 68 -6.77 4.34 -0.59
C SER A 68 -6.81 2.82 -0.50
N ALA A 69 -6.10 2.24 0.47
CA ALA A 69 -6.13 0.80 0.72
C ALA A 69 -7.54 0.31 1.13
N LEU A 70 -8.23 1.02 2.03
CA LEU A 70 -9.60 0.68 2.43
C LEU A 70 -10.56 0.74 1.26
N LYS A 71 -10.51 1.81 0.45
CA LYS A 71 -11.39 1.93 -0.72
C LYS A 71 -11.15 0.84 -1.77
N GLN A 72 -9.93 0.36 -1.94
CA GLN A 72 -9.66 -0.80 -2.79
C GLN A 72 -10.30 -2.09 -2.26
N TYR A 73 -10.41 -2.26 -0.94
CA TYR A 73 -11.13 -3.39 -0.34
C TYR A 73 -12.66 -3.22 -0.40
N GLU A 74 -13.14 -1.98 -0.44
CA GLU A 74 -14.55 -1.63 -0.52
C GLU A 74 -15.07 -1.55 -1.96
N ASP A 75 -14.21 -1.68 -2.97
CA ASP A 75 -14.53 -1.55 -4.40
C ASP A 75 -15.41 -2.72 -4.87
N VAL A 76 -16.53 -2.38 -5.48
CA VAL A 76 -17.51 -3.29 -6.07
C VAL A 76 -17.76 -2.88 -7.52
N THR A 77 -17.53 -3.80 -8.46
CA THR A 77 -17.67 -3.50 -9.88
C THR A 77 -18.49 -4.54 -10.62
N TYR A 78 -19.23 -4.11 -11.64
CA TYR A 78 -19.86 -5.02 -12.61
C TYR A 78 -18.87 -5.64 -13.57
N LEU A 79 -17.67 -5.08 -13.70
CA LEU A 79 -16.64 -5.50 -14.65
C LEU A 79 -15.84 -6.70 -14.09
N GLY A 80 -14.98 -7.24 -14.94
CA GLY A 80 -14.06 -8.29 -14.56
C GLY A 80 -14.46 -9.67 -15.08
N SER A 81 -13.72 -10.69 -14.69
CA SER A 81 -13.93 -12.07 -15.15
C SER A 81 -15.28 -12.62 -14.67
N GLY A 82 -16.15 -12.98 -15.62
CA GLY A 82 -17.54 -13.38 -15.33
C GLY A 82 -18.51 -12.23 -15.09
N GLY A 83 -18.05 -10.99 -15.22
CA GLY A 83 -18.87 -9.78 -15.14
C GLY A 83 -19.42 -9.34 -16.50
N ARG A 84 -19.93 -8.12 -16.57
CA ARG A 84 -20.49 -7.48 -17.76
C ARG A 84 -19.44 -6.59 -18.44
N SER A 85 -19.61 -6.32 -19.73
CA SER A 85 -18.82 -5.28 -20.39
C SER A 85 -19.40 -3.88 -20.08
N LYS A 86 -18.54 -2.87 -20.15
CA LYS A 86 -18.94 -1.47 -19.87
C LYS A 86 -20.06 -1.00 -20.79
N GLU A 87 -20.06 -1.44 -22.03
CA GLU A 87 -21.03 -1.10 -23.08
C GLU A 87 -22.41 -1.73 -22.80
N SER A 88 -22.45 -2.85 -22.09
CA SER A 88 -23.70 -3.54 -21.75
C SER A 88 -24.46 -2.92 -20.58
N LEU A 89 -23.85 -1.96 -19.86
CA LEU A 89 -24.42 -1.31 -18.69
C LEU A 89 -25.27 -0.11 -19.09
N SER A 90 -26.58 -0.27 -19.01
CA SER A 90 -27.53 0.82 -19.25
C SER A 90 -27.54 1.84 -18.08
N ARG A 91 -28.06 3.04 -18.32
CA ARG A 91 -28.25 4.04 -17.28
C ARG A 91 -29.06 3.52 -16.08
N LYS A 92 -30.07 2.68 -16.35
CA LYS A 92 -30.89 2.06 -15.29
C LYS A 92 -30.09 1.10 -14.42
N THR A 93 -29.18 0.33 -15.01
CA THR A 93 -28.31 -0.62 -14.28
C THR A 93 -27.29 0.10 -13.41
N ARG A 94 -26.88 1.30 -13.79
CA ARG A 94 -25.88 2.11 -13.06
C ARG A 94 -26.49 2.91 -11.89
N GLY A 95 -27.81 2.92 -11.74
CA GLY A 95 -28.46 3.63 -10.63
C GLY A 95 -28.48 2.81 -9.36
N TYR A 96 -28.59 3.47 -8.23
CA TYR A 96 -28.88 2.81 -6.96
C TYR A 96 -30.28 2.22 -6.99
N ASP A 97 -30.42 1.11 -6.32
CA ASP A 97 -31.68 0.45 -6.06
C ASP A 97 -31.95 0.42 -4.55
N ASP A 98 -33.22 0.23 -4.16
CA ASP A 98 -33.61 0.13 -2.75
C ASP A 98 -32.91 -1.02 -2.02
N ASP A 99 -32.59 -2.10 -2.75
CA ASP A 99 -31.84 -3.25 -2.20
C ASP A 99 -30.34 -2.98 -1.97
N ASP A 100 -29.83 -1.85 -2.47
CA ASP A 100 -28.43 -1.45 -2.27
C ASP A 100 -28.23 -0.70 -0.94
N ILE A 101 -29.34 -0.30 -0.29
CA ILE A 101 -29.29 0.42 0.99
C ILE A 101 -28.65 -0.46 2.07
N GLY A 102 -27.69 0.11 2.79
CA GLY A 102 -26.91 -0.61 3.81
C GLY A 102 -25.76 -1.43 3.27
N ILE A 103 -25.56 -1.48 1.95
CA ILE A 103 -24.50 -2.24 1.27
C ILE A 103 -23.60 -1.31 0.49
N LEU A 104 -24.17 -0.53 -0.44
CA LEU A 104 -23.44 0.45 -1.24
C LEU A 104 -23.55 1.83 -0.64
N SER A 105 -22.43 2.54 -0.60
CA SER A 105 -22.34 3.90 -0.09
C SER A 105 -22.58 4.94 -1.19
N GLU A 106 -22.57 6.23 -0.81
CA GLU A 106 -22.58 7.36 -1.73
C GLU A 106 -21.29 7.46 -2.56
N ALA A 107 -20.19 6.85 -2.12
CA ALA A 107 -18.90 6.91 -2.81
C ALA A 107 -18.98 6.27 -4.20
N ASN A 108 -18.35 6.90 -5.18
CA ASN A 108 -18.37 6.46 -6.56
C ASN A 108 -17.06 6.84 -7.26
N LYS A 109 -16.81 6.24 -8.41
CA LYS A 109 -15.77 6.70 -9.33
C LYS A 109 -16.21 7.97 -10.03
N ASP A 110 -15.25 8.71 -10.58
CA ASP A 110 -15.51 9.91 -11.36
C ASP A 110 -15.70 9.61 -12.86
N SER A 111 -16.31 10.58 -13.56
CA SER A 111 -16.44 10.58 -15.02
C SER A 111 -17.19 9.38 -15.60
N GLY A 112 -16.65 8.70 -16.60
CA GLY A 112 -17.29 7.63 -17.35
C GLY A 112 -17.56 6.34 -16.58
N ASP A 113 -16.99 6.18 -15.39
CA ASP A 113 -17.09 4.98 -14.54
C ASP A 113 -18.12 5.11 -13.42
N VAL A 114 -18.85 6.23 -13.38
CA VAL A 114 -19.95 6.46 -12.44
C VAL A 114 -21.00 5.36 -12.57
N GLY A 115 -21.32 4.71 -11.44
CA GLY A 115 -22.28 3.60 -11.36
C GLY A 115 -21.82 2.28 -12.01
N ILE A 116 -20.58 2.19 -12.49
CA ILE A 116 -19.95 0.93 -12.92
C ILE A 116 -19.18 0.32 -11.77
N THR A 117 -18.41 1.14 -11.09
CA THR A 117 -17.70 0.80 -9.88
C THR A 117 -18.28 1.62 -8.74
N SER A 118 -18.73 0.96 -7.72
CA SER A 118 -19.29 1.52 -6.48
C SER A 118 -18.45 1.10 -5.30
N PHE A 119 -18.72 1.63 -4.13
CA PHE A 119 -18.00 1.29 -2.91
C PHE A 119 -18.97 0.85 -1.82
N LEU A 120 -18.55 -0.15 -1.04
CA LEU A 120 -19.29 -0.59 0.13
C LEU A 120 -19.41 0.56 1.15
N THR A 121 -20.42 0.47 1.99
CA THR A 121 -20.54 1.35 3.16
C THR A 121 -19.41 1.05 4.17
N ALA A 122 -19.23 1.93 5.14
CA ALA A 122 -18.26 1.71 6.21
C ALA A 122 -18.55 0.47 7.06
N SER A 123 -19.78 0.00 7.11
CA SER A 123 -20.19 -1.25 7.76
C SER A 123 -21.28 -1.94 6.95
N PRO A 124 -20.96 -2.60 5.84
CA PRO A 124 -21.95 -3.17 4.93
C PRO A 124 -22.66 -4.36 5.56
N SER A 125 -23.95 -4.49 5.28
CA SER A 125 -24.81 -5.57 5.79
C SER A 125 -24.61 -6.87 5.01
N ILE A 126 -23.41 -7.46 5.13
CA ILE A 126 -23.04 -8.75 4.55
C ILE A 126 -23.06 -9.81 5.65
N VAL A 127 -23.95 -10.79 5.53
CA VAL A 127 -24.23 -11.79 6.59
C VAL A 127 -23.09 -12.78 6.75
N ASN A 128 -22.45 -13.19 5.65
CA ASN A 128 -21.41 -14.22 5.70
C ASN A 128 -20.38 -14.09 4.57
N SER A 129 -19.35 -14.91 4.63
CA SER A 129 -18.28 -14.95 3.62
C SER A 129 -18.75 -15.41 2.24
N LEU A 130 -19.96 -15.95 2.11
CA LEU A 130 -20.56 -16.30 0.83
C LEU A 130 -21.19 -15.10 0.10
N GLY A 131 -21.17 -13.92 0.73
CA GLY A 131 -21.70 -12.70 0.15
C GLY A 131 -23.23 -12.61 0.21
N LEU A 132 -23.87 -13.33 1.15
CA LEU A 132 -25.30 -13.13 1.41
C LEU A 132 -25.51 -11.75 2.03
N LEU A 133 -26.48 -11.05 1.50
CA LEU A 133 -26.84 -9.69 1.90
C LEU A 133 -28.06 -9.74 2.83
N GLU A 134 -28.10 -8.81 3.77
CA GLU A 134 -29.25 -8.57 4.62
C GLU A 134 -29.89 -7.26 4.22
N ASN A 135 -31.19 -7.25 4.05
CA ASN A 135 -31.93 -6.00 3.82
C ASN A 135 -31.89 -5.16 5.09
N VAL A 136 -31.53 -3.91 4.95
CA VAL A 136 -31.52 -2.93 6.04
C VAL A 136 -32.77 -2.09 5.94
N ASP A 137 -33.70 -2.31 6.86
CA ASP A 137 -34.82 -1.38 7.07
C ASP A 137 -34.26 -0.12 7.76
N VAL A 138 -34.21 0.97 7.02
CA VAL A 138 -33.73 2.26 7.56
C VAL A 138 -34.70 2.76 8.61
N GLY A 139 -34.24 2.80 9.86
CA GLY A 139 -35.00 3.23 11.02
C GLY A 139 -34.13 3.83 12.10
N GLU A 140 -34.69 4.06 13.30
CA GLU A 140 -34.01 4.69 14.42
C GLU A 140 -32.71 3.97 14.87
N ASN A 141 -32.59 2.67 14.60
CA ASN A 141 -31.42 1.85 14.97
C ASN A 141 -30.37 1.73 13.86
N THR A 142 -30.56 2.36 12.70
CA THR A 142 -29.61 2.29 11.58
C THR A 142 -28.40 3.15 11.89
N SER A 143 -27.22 2.55 11.89
CA SER A 143 -25.95 3.27 12.05
C SER A 143 -25.60 4.05 10.79
N TRP A 144 -25.07 5.25 10.91
CA TRP A 144 -24.51 6.01 9.79
C TRP A 144 -23.41 5.23 9.04
N ALA A 145 -22.68 4.38 9.74
CA ALA A 145 -21.67 3.51 9.11
C ALA A 145 -22.27 2.48 8.14
N GLN A 146 -23.56 2.15 8.25
CA GLN A 146 -24.27 1.30 7.30
C GLN A 146 -24.75 2.05 6.05
N LEU A 147 -24.74 3.38 6.07
CA LEU A 147 -25.24 4.22 4.98
C LEU A 147 -24.12 4.96 4.25
N LEU A 148 -23.10 5.38 4.98
CA LEU A 148 -22.03 6.25 4.47
C LEU A 148 -20.75 5.47 4.20
N SER A 149 -19.94 6.00 3.27
CA SER A 149 -18.59 5.51 3.02
C SER A 149 -17.64 5.81 4.17
N THR A 150 -16.52 5.08 4.21
CA THR A 150 -15.42 5.34 5.16
C THR A 150 -14.93 6.79 5.10
N SER A 151 -14.83 7.36 3.90
CA SER A 151 -14.42 8.77 3.73
C SER A 151 -15.43 9.76 4.25
N ALA A 152 -16.74 9.52 4.03
CA ALA A 152 -17.80 10.37 4.56
C ALA A 152 -17.88 10.29 6.09
N MET A 153 -17.62 9.10 6.66
CA MET A 153 -17.55 8.93 8.13
C MET A 153 -16.43 9.74 8.78
N LEU A 154 -15.39 10.10 8.01
CA LEU A 154 -14.28 10.96 8.47
C LEU A 154 -14.60 12.46 8.32
N ALA A 155 -15.63 12.83 7.56
CA ALA A 155 -15.98 14.22 7.31
C ALA A 155 -16.94 14.73 8.37
N PRO A 156 -16.55 15.73 9.22
CA PRO A 156 -17.49 16.37 10.13
C PRO A 156 -18.67 16.98 9.37
N PHE A 157 -19.89 16.80 9.89
CA PHE A 157 -21.14 17.29 9.29
C PHE A 157 -21.51 16.69 7.92
N ALA A 158 -20.96 15.55 7.55
CA ALA A 158 -21.24 14.88 6.27
C ALA A 158 -22.74 14.73 5.97
N ILE A 159 -23.56 14.47 6.98
CA ILE A 159 -25.02 14.32 6.84
C ILE A 159 -25.74 15.61 6.39
N ASN A 160 -25.10 16.75 6.51
CA ASN A 160 -25.64 18.06 6.13
C ASN A 160 -25.06 18.57 4.79
N ASP A 161 -24.21 17.79 4.14
CA ASP A 161 -23.55 18.18 2.90
C ASP A 161 -24.18 17.48 1.69
N ASP A 162 -23.90 18.02 0.50
CA ASP A 162 -24.31 17.41 -0.77
C ASP A 162 -23.50 16.12 -1.00
N THR A 163 -24.19 15.05 -1.33
CA THR A 163 -23.61 13.74 -1.66
C THR A 163 -22.49 13.83 -2.70
N LYS A 164 -22.66 14.66 -3.74
CA LYS A 164 -21.64 14.89 -4.76
C LYS A 164 -20.36 15.47 -4.16
N ARG A 165 -20.45 16.37 -3.19
CA ARG A 165 -19.30 16.96 -2.50
C ARG A 165 -18.61 15.95 -1.60
N LEU A 166 -19.35 15.05 -0.97
CA LEU A 166 -18.79 13.94 -0.21
C LEU A 166 -18.00 12.96 -1.10
N VAL A 167 -18.50 12.67 -2.32
CA VAL A 167 -17.77 11.86 -3.31
C VAL A 167 -16.44 12.49 -3.67
N PHE A 168 -16.41 13.81 -3.95
CA PHE A 168 -15.13 14.51 -4.23
C PHE A 168 -14.19 14.50 -3.03
N SER A 169 -14.71 14.74 -1.83
CA SER A 169 -13.91 14.62 -0.60
C SER A 169 -13.30 13.23 -0.46
N GLY A 170 -14.07 12.19 -0.75
CA GLY A 170 -13.59 10.80 -0.75
C GLY A 170 -12.48 10.54 -1.75
N ILE A 171 -12.58 11.07 -2.98
CA ILE A 171 -11.55 10.96 -4.01
C ILE A 171 -10.28 11.70 -3.58
N GLN A 172 -10.40 12.88 -2.99
CA GLN A 172 -9.26 13.65 -2.49
C GLN A 172 -8.57 12.97 -1.32
N ASN A 173 -9.32 12.33 -0.43
CA ASN A 173 -8.76 11.56 0.69
C ASN A 173 -7.93 10.36 0.22
N GLU A 174 -8.27 9.73 -0.90
CA GLU A 174 -7.46 8.66 -1.49
C GLU A 174 -6.08 9.14 -1.97
N HIS A 175 -5.99 10.40 -2.36
CA HIS A 175 -4.77 10.99 -2.93
C HIS A 175 -3.90 11.72 -1.89
N VAL A 176 -4.26 11.68 -0.62
CA VAL A 176 -3.47 12.32 0.44
C VAL A 176 -2.10 11.66 0.55
N VAL A 177 -1.07 12.49 0.54
CA VAL A 177 0.34 12.11 0.73
C VAL A 177 0.76 12.55 2.13
N PRO A 178 1.53 11.73 2.87
CA PRO A 178 1.94 12.09 4.22
C PRO A 178 2.89 13.30 4.18
N THR A 179 2.53 14.34 4.94
CA THR A 179 3.46 15.44 5.24
C THR A 179 4.20 15.15 6.53
N ILE A 180 5.37 15.75 6.71
CA ILE A 180 6.11 15.65 7.98
C ILE A 180 5.25 16.31 9.08
N ASN A 181 5.03 15.59 10.19
CA ASN A 181 4.28 16.09 11.37
C ASN A 181 2.85 16.58 11.06
N MET A 182 1.98 15.68 10.61
CA MET A 182 0.55 15.99 10.45
C MET A 182 -0.11 16.45 11.75
N ASP A 183 -1.15 17.27 11.65
CA ASP A 183 -1.86 17.84 12.80
C ASP A 183 -3.10 17.01 13.16
N ILE A 184 -3.43 16.94 14.45
CA ILE A 184 -4.70 16.38 14.93
C ILE A 184 -5.79 17.43 14.69
N PRO A 185 -6.88 17.12 13.95
CA PRO A 185 -7.95 18.08 13.71
C PRO A 185 -8.70 18.43 14.99
N TYR A 186 -9.09 19.71 15.13
CA TYR A 186 -9.85 20.20 16.31
C TYR A 186 -11.27 19.63 16.34
N VAL A 187 -11.90 19.47 15.18
CA VAL A 187 -13.23 18.87 15.04
C VAL A 187 -13.08 17.51 14.40
N ARG A 188 -13.63 16.50 15.03
CA ARG A 188 -13.51 15.09 14.62
C ARG A 188 -14.86 14.39 14.74
N THR A 189 -15.08 13.39 13.92
CA THR A 189 -16.26 12.52 14.00
C THR A 189 -16.09 11.42 15.06
N GLY A 190 -14.85 11.10 15.46
CA GLY A 190 -14.50 9.95 16.28
C GLY A 190 -14.19 8.70 15.45
N TYR A 191 -14.54 8.66 14.16
CA TYR A 191 -14.29 7.52 13.29
C TYR A 191 -12.79 7.34 12.99
N GLU A 192 -11.99 8.39 13.12
CA GLU A 192 -10.54 8.40 12.99
C GLU A 192 -9.86 7.39 13.93
N THR A 193 -10.47 7.10 15.08
CA THR A 193 -9.95 6.13 16.04
C THR A 193 -10.25 4.68 15.66
N LEU A 194 -11.19 4.45 14.73
CA LEU A 194 -11.61 3.12 14.28
C LEU A 194 -10.87 2.67 13.01
N ILE A 195 -10.26 3.58 12.27
CA ILE A 195 -9.59 3.29 11.00
C ILE A 195 -8.50 2.24 11.16
N ALA A 196 -7.70 2.33 12.22
CA ALA A 196 -6.62 1.38 12.48
C ALA A 196 -7.12 -0.08 12.57
N ASN A 197 -8.30 -0.30 13.15
CA ASN A 197 -8.88 -1.63 13.35
C ASN A 197 -9.45 -2.25 12.06
N ARG A 198 -9.59 -1.45 11.01
CA ARG A 198 -10.10 -1.87 9.70
C ARG A 198 -9.00 -2.18 8.68
N LEU A 199 -7.77 -1.82 9.00
CA LEU A 199 -6.62 -1.94 8.11
C LEU A 199 -5.87 -3.26 8.30
N SER A 200 -5.05 -3.59 7.31
CA SER A 200 -4.12 -4.71 7.42
C SER A 200 -3.01 -4.44 8.45
N SER A 201 -2.36 -5.51 8.89
CA SER A 201 -1.22 -5.43 9.83
C SER A 201 -0.02 -4.64 9.31
N LYS A 202 0.00 -4.26 8.04
CA LYS A 202 0.97 -3.32 7.48
C LYS A 202 0.80 -1.90 8.05
N PHE A 203 -0.42 -1.48 8.32
CA PHE A 203 -0.73 -0.14 8.81
C PHE A 203 -0.86 -0.08 10.34
N ALA A 204 -1.49 -1.10 10.92
CA ALA A 204 -1.67 -1.19 12.37
C ALA A 204 -1.71 -2.65 12.83
N ILE A 205 -1.07 -2.91 13.94
CA ILE A 205 -1.05 -4.22 14.60
C ILE A 205 -2.06 -4.20 15.72
N ILE A 206 -3.10 -5.00 15.59
CA ILE A 206 -4.23 -5.07 16.52
C ILE A 206 -4.15 -6.33 17.36
N SER A 207 -4.45 -6.21 18.63
CA SER A 207 -4.52 -7.34 19.55
C SER A 207 -5.67 -8.29 19.23
N LYS A 208 -5.39 -9.58 19.20
CA LYS A 208 -6.40 -10.63 18.94
C LYS A 208 -7.29 -10.91 20.14
N GLY A 209 -6.80 -10.62 21.35
CA GLY A 209 -7.47 -10.95 22.60
C GLY A 209 -6.73 -10.37 23.81
N ASP A 210 -7.10 -10.86 24.98
CA ASP A 210 -6.46 -10.47 26.25
C ASP A 210 -5.05 -11.03 26.37
N GLY A 211 -4.10 -10.19 26.77
CA GLY A 211 -2.72 -10.61 26.92
C GLY A 211 -1.86 -9.64 27.74
N ILE A 212 -0.59 -9.96 27.85
CA ILE A 212 0.43 -9.14 28.49
C ILE A 212 1.61 -8.99 27.54
N VAL A 213 2.10 -7.77 27.42
CA VAL A 213 3.29 -7.44 26.61
C VAL A 213 4.54 -7.85 27.40
N LYS A 214 5.28 -8.83 26.89
CA LYS A 214 6.51 -9.34 27.51
C LYS A 214 7.74 -8.53 27.17
N LEU A 215 7.85 -8.13 25.93
CA LEU A 215 9.02 -7.41 25.43
C LEU A 215 8.61 -6.41 24.34
N VAL A 216 9.09 -5.22 24.45
CA VAL A 216 9.06 -4.20 23.39
C VAL A 216 10.51 -3.83 23.08
N ASP A 217 10.90 -4.04 21.84
CA ASP A 217 12.21 -3.69 21.30
C ASP A 217 12.01 -2.84 20.02
N LYS A 218 13.08 -2.24 19.52
CA LYS A 218 13.06 -1.42 18.32
C LYS A 218 12.49 -2.15 17.07
N ASN A 219 12.68 -3.48 17.02
CA ASN A 219 12.33 -4.30 15.84
C ASN A 219 11.14 -5.24 16.08
N LYS A 220 10.66 -5.40 17.32
CA LYS A 220 9.59 -6.35 17.63
C LYS A 220 8.86 -6.05 18.92
N VAL A 221 7.62 -6.56 18.99
CA VAL A 221 6.82 -6.66 20.22
C VAL A 221 6.48 -8.12 20.43
N ILE A 222 6.67 -8.63 21.66
CA ILE A 222 6.32 -10.00 22.06
C ILE A 222 5.16 -9.92 23.05
N VAL A 223 4.08 -10.61 22.71
CA VAL A 223 2.85 -10.66 23.51
C VAL A 223 2.55 -12.08 23.93
N LYS A 224 2.21 -12.29 25.21
CA LYS A 224 1.64 -13.53 25.72
C LYS A 224 0.14 -13.36 25.87
N TYR A 225 -0.63 -14.02 25.00
CA TYR A 225 -2.09 -14.10 25.10
C TYR A 225 -2.53 -15.12 26.12
N LYS A 226 -3.70 -14.90 26.74
CA LYS A 226 -4.26 -15.83 27.73
C LYS A 226 -4.62 -17.19 27.14
N ASP A 227 -5.12 -17.18 25.91
CA ASP A 227 -5.65 -18.34 25.21
C ASP A 227 -4.63 -19.06 24.30
N GLU A 228 -3.37 -18.57 24.29
CA GLU A 228 -2.31 -19.16 23.47
C GLU A 228 -1.19 -19.72 24.35
N GLU A 229 -0.70 -20.91 24.03
CA GLU A 229 0.44 -21.53 24.76
C GLU A 229 1.76 -20.81 24.43
N LYS A 230 1.92 -20.38 23.19
CA LYS A 230 3.15 -19.74 22.69
C LYS A 230 3.03 -18.23 22.68
N ASP A 231 4.17 -17.58 22.83
CA ASP A 231 4.25 -16.13 22.70
C ASP A 231 4.12 -15.72 21.22
N THR A 232 3.30 -14.71 20.94
CA THR A 232 3.17 -14.15 19.60
C THR A 232 4.14 -12.99 19.43
N THR A 233 4.93 -13.04 18.34
CA THR A 233 5.89 -12.00 18.00
C THR A 233 5.38 -11.16 16.84
N TYR A 234 5.28 -9.86 17.03
CA TYR A 234 4.97 -8.86 16.02
C TYR A 234 6.24 -8.15 15.60
N LYS A 235 6.49 -8.06 14.29
CA LYS A 235 7.64 -7.34 13.74
C LYS A 235 7.31 -5.86 13.63
N LEU A 236 8.22 -5.02 14.08
CA LEU A 236 8.26 -3.59 13.83
C LEU A 236 9.31 -3.31 12.76
N GLY A 237 9.35 -2.09 12.26
CA GLY A 237 10.36 -1.69 11.27
C GLY A 237 9.80 -0.76 10.22
N SER A 238 10.59 -0.52 9.19
CA SER A 238 10.21 0.35 8.08
C SER A 238 10.05 -0.44 6.80
N TRP A 239 9.14 0.02 5.94
CA TRP A 239 9.03 -0.46 4.57
C TRP A 239 8.77 0.71 3.63
N TYR A 240 8.92 0.43 2.35
CA TYR A 240 8.80 1.42 1.30
C TYR A 240 7.63 1.07 0.38
N THR A 241 6.73 2.02 0.17
CA THR A 241 5.66 1.91 -0.81
C THR A 241 6.09 2.59 -2.09
N LYS A 242 6.16 1.82 -3.19
CA LYS A 242 6.49 2.34 -4.51
C LYS A 242 5.25 2.95 -5.15
N VAL A 243 5.40 4.17 -5.61
CA VAL A 243 4.44 4.89 -6.46
C VAL A 243 5.00 4.96 -7.89
N GLU A 244 4.23 5.47 -8.82
CA GLU A 244 4.69 5.73 -10.18
C GLU A 244 6.00 6.55 -10.19
N SER A 245 6.75 6.48 -11.30
CA SER A 245 8.01 7.22 -11.50
C SER A 245 9.15 6.94 -10.50
N ASN A 246 9.26 5.69 -10.01
CA ASN A 246 10.33 5.28 -9.09
C ASN A 246 10.42 6.11 -7.79
N THR A 247 9.29 6.70 -7.39
CA THR A 247 9.15 7.38 -6.10
C THR A 247 8.65 6.39 -5.07
N CYS A 248 9.28 6.38 -3.89
CA CYS A 248 8.85 5.58 -2.75
C CYS A 248 8.60 6.48 -1.54
N TYR A 249 7.68 6.04 -0.70
CA TYR A 249 7.42 6.65 0.59
C TYR A 249 7.75 5.63 1.68
N LYS A 250 8.37 6.10 2.75
CA LYS A 250 8.76 5.28 3.88
C LYS A 250 7.67 5.29 4.93
N HIS A 251 7.24 4.11 5.34
CA HIS A 251 6.38 3.92 6.49
C HIS A 251 7.17 3.23 7.59
N THR A 252 7.04 3.71 8.81
CA THR A 252 7.71 3.13 9.97
C THR A 252 6.68 2.71 11.00
N MET A 253 6.65 1.40 11.29
CA MET A 253 5.83 0.82 12.34
C MET A 253 6.48 1.06 13.69
N VAL A 254 5.77 1.70 14.59
CA VAL A 254 6.19 1.99 15.97
C VAL A 254 5.29 1.31 16.98
N ALA A 255 5.82 0.96 18.14
CA ALA A 255 5.03 0.37 19.21
C ALA A 255 4.15 1.43 19.89
N ASN A 256 2.91 1.04 20.23
CA ASN A 256 1.97 1.79 21.08
C ASN A 256 1.92 1.25 22.51
N VAL A 257 2.73 0.28 22.82
CA VAL A 257 2.75 -0.43 24.10
C VAL A 257 4.14 -0.39 24.73
N THR A 258 4.19 -0.63 26.04
CA THR A 258 5.41 -0.77 26.83
C THR A 258 5.49 -2.16 27.47
N ASN A 259 6.67 -2.51 27.99
CA ASN A 259 6.87 -3.79 28.67
C ASN A 259 5.95 -3.88 29.90
N GLY A 260 5.22 -4.98 30.01
CA GLY A 260 4.32 -5.26 31.13
C GLY A 260 2.89 -4.75 30.92
N ASP A 261 2.59 -4.04 29.84
CA ASP A 261 1.23 -3.56 29.57
C ASP A 261 0.25 -4.73 29.41
N LYS A 262 -0.93 -4.57 30.01
CA LYS A 262 -2.08 -5.45 29.81
C LYS A 262 -2.86 -4.94 28.61
N ILE A 263 -3.08 -5.82 27.65
CA ILE A 263 -3.85 -5.53 26.45
C ILE A 263 -5.10 -6.37 26.39
N SER A 264 -6.15 -5.81 25.81
CA SER A 264 -7.40 -6.48 25.52
C SER A 264 -7.57 -6.68 24.01
N LYS A 265 -8.61 -7.37 23.62
CA LYS A 265 -9.03 -7.44 22.22
C LYS A 265 -9.18 -6.04 21.63
N ASP A 266 -8.80 -5.88 20.37
CA ASP A 266 -8.87 -4.63 19.58
C ASP A 266 -7.95 -3.49 20.06
N PHE A 267 -7.08 -3.74 21.03
CA PHE A 267 -6.02 -2.80 21.44
C PHE A 267 -5.00 -2.65 20.30
N VAL A 268 -4.61 -1.41 19.97
CA VAL A 268 -3.58 -1.12 18.97
C VAL A 268 -2.19 -1.31 19.58
N ILE A 269 -1.50 -2.38 19.21
CA ILE A 269 -0.15 -2.72 19.70
C ILE A 269 0.92 -1.89 18.99
N GLY A 270 0.76 -1.68 17.68
CA GLY A 270 1.69 -0.91 16.86
C GLY A 270 0.96 -0.23 15.71
N TYR A 271 1.54 0.83 15.17
CA TYR A 271 0.97 1.64 14.11
C TYR A 271 2.05 2.30 13.25
N ILE A 272 1.73 2.68 12.01
CA ILE A 272 2.61 3.50 11.19
C ILE A 272 2.54 4.96 11.63
N ASN A 273 3.70 5.54 11.93
CA ASN A 273 3.79 6.91 12.44
C ASN A 273 3.56 8.00 11.36
N THR A 274 3.46 7.61 10.10
CA THR A 274 3.18 8.52 8.98
C THR A 274 1.72 9.00 8.96
N PHE A 275 0.76 8.13 9.34
CA PHE A 275 -0.67 8.44 9.27
C PHE A 275 -1.40 8.26 10.60
N PHE A 276 -0.71 7.86 11.66
CA PHE A 276 -1.33 7.67 12.96
C PHE A 276 -0.53 8.31 14.08
N THR A 277 -1.23 8.68 15.12
CA THR A 277 -0.66 9.15 16.40
C THR A 277 -1.44 8.54 17.57
N PRO A 278 -0.83 8.33 18.74
CA PRO A 278 -1.56 7.86 19.91
C PRO A 278 -2.72 8.80 20.26
N ASP A 279 -3.85 8.22 20.69
CA ASP A 279 -4.95 9.02 21.20
C ASP A 279 -4.56 9.59 22.59
N PRO A 280 -4.57 10.93 22.80
CA PRO A 280 -4.23 11.54 24.08
C PRO A 280 -5.15 11.14 25.22
N TYR A 281 -6.37 10.69 24.93
CA TYR A 281 -7.41 10.35 25.90
C TYR A 281 -7.57 8.85 26.14
N ASP A 282 -7.17 8.01 25.16
CA ASP A 282 -7.33 6.56 25.22
C ASP A 282 -6.10 5.84 24.65
N LYS A 283 -5.22 5.36 25.52
CA LYS A 283 -4.00 4.63 25.15
C LYS A 283 -4.25 3.33 24.35
N THR A 284 -5.48 2.84 24.33
CA THR A 284 -5.82 1.61 23.61
C THR A 284 -5.93 1.85 22.10
N ARG A 285 -6.00 3.12 21.67
CA ARG A 285 -6.33 3.54 20.30
C ARG A 285 -5.29 4.48 19.73
N VAL A 286 -5.35 4.64 18.42
CA VAL A 286 -4.59 5.64 17.67
C VAL A 286 -5.55 6.44 16.80
N ILE A 287 -5.18 7.68 16.51
CA ILE A 287 -5.96 8.61 15.69
C ILE A 287 -5.34 8.63 14.30
N TYR A 288 -6.17 8.42 13.28
CA TYR A 288 -5.80 8.63 11.88
C TYR A 288 -5.62 10.12 11.58
N LEU A 289 -4.53 10.46 10.91
CA LEU A 289 -4.14 11.81 10.53
C LEU A 289 -4.12 11.95 9.01
N GLN A 290 -4.66 13.05 8.50
CA GLN A 290 -4.58 13.41 7.08
C GLN A 290 -4.52 14.91 6.85
N HIS A 291 -4.29 15.72 7.90
CA HIS A 291 -4.53 17.13 7.88
C HIS A 291 -3.32 17.96 8.27
N ARG A 292 -3.28 19.17 7.72
CA ARG A 292 -2.52 20.30 8.24
C ARG A 292 -3.50 21.43 8.55
N ILE A 293 -3.44 21.94 9.75
CA ILE A 293 -4.31 23.03 10.19
C ILE A 293 -3.77 24.34 9.64
N CYS A 294 -4.64 25.09 8.95
CA CYS A 294 -4.33 26.41 8.43
C CYS A 294 -5.50 27.39 8.67
N ARG A 295 -5.16 28.67 8.61
CA ARG A 295 -6.17 29.71 8.48
C ARG A 295 -6.43 29.93 6.99
N MET A 296 -7.68 29.86 6.59
CA MET A 296 -8.09 30.02 5.20
C MET A 296 -9.05 31.20 5.07
N ALA A 297 -8.90 31.96 4.00
CA ALA A 297 -9.80 33.02 3.60
C ALA A 297 -10.26 32.78 2.16
N PHE A 298 -11.55 32.92 1.91
CA PHE A 298 -12.09 33.00 0.55
C PHE A 298 -12.08 34.43 0.12
N MET A 299 -11.36 34.74 -0.93
CA MET A 299 -11.20 36.11 -1.44
C MET A 299 -10.91 36.10 -2.93
N GLU A 300 -11.30 37.17 -3.61
CA GLU A 300 -10.82 37.44 -4.95
C GLU A 300 -9.43 38.11 -4.90
N ASP A 301 -8.54 37.68 -5.74
CA ASP A 301 -7.20 38.24 -5.90
C ASP A 301 -6.83 38.24 -7.38
N LEU A 302 -6.21 39.32 -7.84
CA LEU A 302 -5.74 39.46 -9.22
C LEU A 302 -4.68 38.45 -9.62
N THR A 303 -4.04 37.77 -8.65
CA THR A 303 -3.00 36.76 -8.85
C THR A 303 -3.54 35.33 -8.90
N THR A 304 -4.83 35.13 -8.59
CA THR A 304 -5.49 33.82 -8.62
C THR A 304 -6.45 33.72 -9.81
N TYR A 305 -6.53 32.54 -10.41
CA TYR A 305 -7.40 32.26 -11.55
C TYR A 305 -8.24 31.00 -11.25
N GLU A 306 -9.58 31.14 -11.39
CA GLU A 306 -10.55 30.07 -11.09
C GLU A 306 -10.35 29.43 -9.71
N ASP A 307 -10.20 28.11 -9.64
CA ASP A 307 -10.05 27.34 -8.40
C ASP A 307 -8.62 27.39 -7.83
N SER A 308 -7.81 28.35 -8.21
CA SER A 308 -6.44 28.45 -7.74
C SER A 308 -6.37 28.89 -6.27
N THR A 309 -5.29 28.50 -5.61
CA THR A 309 -5.04 28.79 -4.20
C THR A 309 -3.71 29.51 -4.02
N ALA A 310 -3.74 30.66 -3.34
CA ALA A 310 -2.53 31.33 -2.89
C ALA A 310 -2.15 30.80 -1.49
N MET A 311 -0.88 30.44 -1.31
CA MET A 311 -0.38 29.86 -0.06
C MET A 311 0.77 30.72 0.48
N SER A 312 0.77 30.96 1.81
CA SER A 312 1.86 31.65 2.45
C SER A 312 3.14 30.81 2.40
N LYS A 313 4.29 31.47 2.36
CA LYS A 313 5.60 30.79 2.36
C LYS A 313 5.82 29.97 3.63
N GLU A 314 5.32 30.43 4.78
CA GLU A 314 5.40 29.73 6.06
C GLU A 314 4.55 28.45 6.04
N PHE A 315 3.35 28.52 5.47
CA PHE A 315 2.48 27.36 5.36
C PHE A 315 3.05 26.35 4.35
N SER A 316 3.61 26.81 3.25
CA SER A 316 4.27 25.93 2.26
C SER A 316 5.37 25.07 2.91
N LYS A 317 6.14 25.60 3.86
CA LYS A 317 7.13 24.82 4.61
C LYS A 317 6.51 23.73 5.50
N LYS A 318 5.28 23.93 5.98
CA LYS A 318 4.55 22.88 6.75
C LYS A 318 4.04 21.75 5.87
N MET A 319 3.95 21.97 4.56
CA MET A 319 3.53 20.98 3.57
C MET A 319 4.70 20.17 3.02
N GLU A 320 5.82 20.14 3.72
CA GLU A 320 7.02 19.39 3.34
C GLU A 320 6.72 17.89 3.35
N ILE A 321 7.18 17.21 2.29
CA ILE A 321 6.99 15.79 2.07
C ILE A 321 8.39 15.15 1.97
N GLU A 322 8.57 14.02 2.65
CA GLU A 322 9.76 13.19 2.48
C GLU A 322 9.44 12.04 1.51
N ASN A 323 10.20 11.92 0.45
CA ASN A 323 10.10 10.79 -0.47
C ASN A 323 11.49 10.24 -0.82
N ILE A 324 11.51 9.02 -1.31
CA ILE A 324 12.73 8.32 -1.71
C ILE A 324 12.64 8.07 -3.21
N LYS A 325 13.73 8.39 -3.91
CA LYS A 325 13.91 8.07 -5.33
C LYS A 325 14.85 6.89 -5.46
N ILE A 326 14.43 5.89 -6.24
CA ILE A 326 15.25 4.72 -6.53
C ILE A 326 15.94 4.94 -7.87
N GLY A 327 17.26 4.98 -7.83
CA GLY A 327 18.13 4.85 -9.02
C GLY A 327 18.60 3.41 -9.11
N ASN A 328 18.46 2.78 -10.25
CA ASN A 328 18.96 1.43 -10.51
C ASN A 328 19.80 1.40 -11.79
N THR A 329 20.80 0.56 -11.79
CA THR A 329 21.59 0.20 -12.97
C THR A 329 21.84 -1.29 -12.97
N VAL A 330 22.00 -1.84 -14.16
CA VAL A 330 22.37 -3.25 -14.35
C VAL A 330 23.84 -3.26 -14.74
N CYS A 331 24.63 -4.14 -14.13
CA CYS A 331 26.04 -4.33 -14.40
C CYS A 331 26.35 -5.82 -14.56
N GLU A 332 27.46 -6.12 -15.21
CA GLU A 332 28.00 -7.47 -15.26
C GLU A 332 28.86 -7.75 -14.01
N ALA A 333 29.00 -9.01 -13.66
CA ALA A 333 29.81 -9.42 -12.50
C ALA A 333 31.27 -8.95 -12.59
N THR A 334 31.77 -8.80 -13.80
CA THR A 334 33.16 -8.38 -14.11
C THR A 334 33.37 -6.87 -14.08
N ASP A 335 32.31 -6.07 -14.05
CA ASP A 335 32.42 -4.61 -14.02
C ASP A 335 33.08 -4.13 -12.73
N ASN A 336 33.92 -3.11 -12.85
CA ASN A 336 34.55 -2.47 -11.70
C ASN A 336 33.77 -1.23 -11.25
N VAL A 337 33.59 -1.10 -9.95
CA VAL A 337 33.08 0.12 -9.34
C VAL A 337 34.22 1.12 -9.22
N VAL A 338 34.18 2.18 -10.03
CA VAL A 338 35.16 3.27 -10.03
C VAL A 338 34.85 4.25 -8.90
N THR A 339 33.60 4.69 -8.83
CA THR A 339 33.13 5.57 -7.76
C THR A 339 31.74 5.15 -7.30
N ILE A 340 31.48 5.26 -6.01
CA ILE A 340 30.16 5.05 -5.42
C ILE A 340 29.99 6.02 -4.24
N VAL A 341 28.84 6.65 -4.16
CA VAL A 341 28.46 7.51 -3.03
C VAL A 341 28.33 6.71 -1.75
N LYS A 342 28.45 7.36 -0.61
CA LYS A 342 28.27 6.72 0.71
C LYS A 342 26.88 6.94 1.24
N ILE A 343 26.38 5.99 2.07
CA ILE A 343 25.13 6.16 2.81
C ILE A 343 25.29 7.38 3.74
N GLY A 344 24.26 8.23 3.76
CA GLY A 344 24.27 9.50 4.50
C GLY A 344 24.92 10.66 3.75
N GLU A 345 25.51 10.44 2.57
CA GLU A 345 26.09 11.49 1.73
C GLU A 345 24.99 12.34 1.10
N LYS A 346 25.17 13.66 1.11
CA LYS A 346 24.29 14.59 0.39
C LYS A 346 24.70 14.66 -1.07
N VAL A 347 23.72 14.49 -1.96
CA VAL A 347 23.92 14.55 -3.41
C VAL A 347 23.13 15.70 -4.00
N ILE A 348 23.68 16.26 -5.09
CA ILE A 348 23.05 17.33 -5.87
C ILE A 348 22.74 16.82 -7.28
N PRO A 349 21.83 17.45 -8.04
CA PRO A 349 21.55 17.08 -9.42
C PRO A 349 22.84 17.00 -10.26
N GLU A 350 22.87 16.02 -11.16
CA GLU A 350 23.99 15.68 -12.05
C GLU A 350 25.25 15.12 -11.37
N GLN A 351 25.30 15.03 -10.05
CA GLN A 351 26.40 14.36 -9.35
C GLN A 351 26.40 12.86 -9.68
N ALA A 352 27.58 12.31 -9.97
CA ALA A 352 27.75 10.87 -10.16
C ALA A 352 27.51 10.13 -8.84
N MET A 353 26.52 9.24 -8.82
CA MET A 353 26.20 8.38 -7.68
C MET A 353 26.95 7.05 -7.75
N LEU A 354 27.07 6.52 -8.95
CA LEU A 354 27.79 5.28 -9.24
C LEU A 354 28.42 5.40 -10.62
N THR A 355 29.68 5.04 -10.74
CA THR A 355 30.38 4.90 -12.01
C THR A 355 30.96 3.51 -12.10
N LEU A 356 30.60 2.80 -13.15
CA LEU A 356 31.08 1.45 -13.47
C LEU A 356 31.98 1.54 -14.69
N SER A 357 33.07 0.78 -14.71
CA SER A 357 33.91 0.59 -15.86
C SER A 357 33.94 -0.86 -16.32
N ASN A 358 33.87 -1.06 -17.63
CA ASN A 358 33.98 -2.37 -18.24
C ASN A 358 35.47 -2.67 -18.54
N GLN A 359 36.00 -3.81 -18.09
CA GLN A 359 37.41 -4.15 -18.17
C GLN A 359 37.90 -4.69 -19.55
N PHE A 360 37.05 -4.67 -20.58
CA PHE A 360 37.39 -5.35 -21.84
C PHE A 360 38.36 -4.62 -22.77
N VAL A 361 38.94 -3.50 -22.37
CA VAL A 361 39.91 -2.77 -23.19
C VAL A 361 41.30 -2.91 -22.55
N ASP A 362 42.22 -3.60 -23.24
CA ASP A 362 43.64 -3.60 -22.89
C ASP A 362 44.20 -2.19 -23.19
N MET A 363 44.48 -1.44 -22.13
CA MET A 363 44.91 -0.06 -22.20
C MET A 363 46.43 0.12 -22.20
N SER A 364 47.20 -1.00 -22.32
CA SER A 364 48.66 -0.98 -22.17
C SER A 364 49.39 -0.15 -23.21
N ASP A 365 48.77 0.10 -24.38
CA ASP A 365 49.38 0.78 -25.52
C ASP A 365 48.77 2.15 -25.84
N LEU A 366 47.86 2.67 -25.00
CA LEU A 366 47.11 3.89 -25.22
C LEU A 366 47.70 5.10 -24.45
N SER A 367 47.63 6.28 -25.05
CA SER A 367 47.98 7.54 -24.39
C SER A 367 46.94 7.90 -23.31
N GLN A 368 47.31 8.73 -22.34
CA GLN A 368 46.42 9.14 -21.25
C GLN A 368 45.14 9.81 -21.75
N ASP A 369 45.23 10.59 -22.81
CA ASP A 369 44.08 11.29 -23.42
C ASP A 369 43.12 10.31 -24.10
N GLU A 370 43.62 9.24 -24.70
CA GLU A 370 42.82 8.16 -25.29
C GLU A 370 42.17 7.30 -24.22
N ILE A 371 42.87 7.02 -23.11
CA ILE A 371 42.32 6.31 -21.93
C ILE A 371 41.18 7.13 -21.32
N ASP A 372 41.32 8.44 -21.17
CA ASP A 372 40.28 9.30 -20.62
C ASP A 372 39.06 9.37 -21.54
N LEU A 373 39.27 9.42 -22.88
CA LEU A 373 38.18 9.38 -23.86
C LEU A 373 37.43 8.03 -23.88
N ILE A 374 38.16 6.91 -23.76
CA ILE A 374 37.58 5.58 -23.68
C ILE A 374 36.83 5.38 -22.37
N ASN A 375 37.36 5.87 -21.26
CA ASN A 375 36.69 5.85 -19.97
C ASN A 375 35.40 6.65 -19.99
N ASP A 376 35.38 7.83 -20.61
CA ASP A 376 34.17 8.63 -20.76
C ASP A 376 33.10 7.97 -21.64
N THR A 377 33.52 7.14 -22.59
CA THR A 377 32.60 6.46 -23.53
C THR A 377 32.11 5.11 -22.99
N ASN A 378 32.95 4.38 -22.25
CA ASN A 378 32.63 3.03 -21.75
C ASN A 378 32.15 3.01 -20.30
N ASN A 379 32.23 4.13 -19.57
CA ASN A 379 31.75 4.21 -18.21
C ASN A 379 30.25 4.40 -18.15
N SER A 380 29.56 3.44 -17.54
CA SER A 380 28.14 3.60 -17.16
C SER A 380 28.06 4.41 -15.88
N THR A 381 27.49 5.63 -15.95
CA THR A 381 27.35 6.50 -14.79
C THR A 381 25.90 6.74 -14.43
N LEU A 382 25.53 6.34 -13.22
CA LEU A 382 24.25 6.71 -12.62
C LEU A 382 24.38 8.08 -11.95
N ARG A 383 23.57 9.05 -12.37
CA ARG A 383 23.59 10.42 -11.83
C ARG A 383 22.37 10.72 -10.98
N ALA A 384 22.57 11.51 -9.95
CA ALA A 384 21.46 12.04 -9.14
C ALA A 384 20.61 13.00 -9.98
N LYS A 385 19.28 12.83 -9.93
CA LYS A 385 18.32 13.72 -10.61
C LYS A 385 17.82 14.85 -9.70
N TYR A 386 17.97 14.69 -8.39
CA TYR A 386 17.41 15.58 -7.37
C TYR A 386 18.43 15.81 -6.25
N ASN A 387 18.25 16.90 -5.51
CA ASN A 387 18.91 17.07 -4.22
C ASN A 387 18.39 16.04 -3.23
N GLY A 388 19.27 15.41 -2.47
CA GLY A 388 18.86 14.40 -1.49
C GLY A 388 20.02 13.91 -0.63
N THR A 389 19.71 12.95 0.22
CA THR A 389 20.70 12.21 1.01
C THR A 389 20.57 10.74 0.65
N VAL A 390 21.69 10.04 0.48
CA VAL A 390 21.70 8.62 0.16
C VAL A 390 21.20 7.82 1.37
N ASP A 391 20.05 7.16 1.27
CA ASP A 391 19.43 6.39 2.36
C ASP A 391 19.98 4.94 2.39
N SER A 392 20.02 4.29 1.22
CA SER A 392 20.51 2.91 1.12
C SER A 392 21.19 2.64 -0.21
N ILE A 393 22.03 1.62 -0.22
CA ILE A 393 22.68 1.05 -1.43
C ILE A 393 22.51 -0.46 -1.31
N GLU A 394 21.82 -1.06 -2.29
CA GLU A 394 21.54 -2.48 -2.32
C GLU A 394 22.09 -3.09 -3.61
N VAL A 395 22.68 -4.28 -3.50
CA VAL A 395 23.15 -5.07 -4.63
C VAL A 395 22.35 -6.36 -4.69
N LEU A 396 21.66 -6.56 -5.81
CA LEU A 396 20.95 -7.82 -6.10
C LEU A 396 21.74 -8.58 -7.14
N TYR A 397 22.08 -9.82 -6.87
CA TYR A 397 22.91 -10.63 -7.74
C TYR A 397 22.45 -12.09 -7.81
N ASN A 398 22.77 -12.75 -8.91
CA ASN A 398 22.45 -14.14 -9.18
C ASN A 398 23.68 -14.99 -9.57
N CYS A 399 24.89 -14.48 -9.30
CA CYS A 399 26.17 -15.16 -9.51
C CYS A 399 26.86 -15.44 -8.18
N GLU A 400 27.93 -16.25 -8.19
CA GLU A 400 28.74 -16.44 -7.01
C GLU A 400 29.57 -15.17 -6.72
N LEU A 401 29.82 -14.87 -5.45
CA LEU A 401 30.63 -13.71 -5.06
C LEU A 401 32.06 -13.76 -5.59
N GLU A 402 32.55 -14.96 -5.86
CA GLU A 402 33.90 -15.19 -6.40
C GLU A 402 34.02 -14.77 -7.86
N ASP A 403 32.94 -14.79 -8.61
CA ASP A 403 32.87 -14.37 -10.02
C ASP A 403 32.84 -12.85 -10.19
N MET A 404 32.61 -12.13 -9.10
CA MET A 404 32.55 -10.67 -9.13
C MET A 404 33.92 -10.03 -9.11
N SER A 405 34.04 -8.85 -9.74
CA SER A 405 35.19 -7.98 -9.55
C SER A 405 35.39 -7.66 -8.06
N LYS A 406 36.63 -7.39 -7.65
CA LYS A 406 36.91 -7.10 -6.23
C LYS A 406 36.11 -5.91 -5.70
N SER A 407 36.00 -4.85 -6.47
CA SER A 407 35.27 -3.63 -6.08
C SER A 407 33.77 -3.88 -5.95
N LEU A 408 33.16 -4.61 -6.88
CA LEU A 408 31.74 -4.95 -6.84
C LEU A 408 31.42 -5.93 -5.68
N ARG A 409 32.29 -6.90 -5.46
CA ARG A 409 32.19 -7.85 -4.33
C ARG A 409 32.19 -7.15 -2.98
N ASP A 410 33.06 -6.17 -2.76
CA ASP A 410 33.13 -5.41 -1.51
C ASP A 410 31.82 -4.63 -1.25
N VAL A 411 31.22 -4.07 -2.29
CA VAL A 411 29.92 -3.40 -2.20
C VAL A 411 28.79 -4.40 -1.91
N ALA A 412 28.79 -5.57 -2.57
CA ALA A 412 27.80 -6.63 -2.36
C ALA A 412 27.84 -7.17 -0.92
N ILE A 413 29.03 -7.49 -0.40
CA ILE A 413 29.21 -7.96 0.98
C ILE A 413 28.72 -6.89 1.98
N SER A 414 29.02 -5.61 1.72
CA SER A 414 28.55 -4.51 2.56
C SER A 414 27.04 -4.34 2.52
N SER A 415 26.40 -4.57 1.37
CA SER A 415 24.95 -4.60 1.20
C SER A 415 24.33 -5.76 1.97
N ASP A 416 24.83 -6.98 1.80
CA ASP A 416 24.33 -8.18 2.48
C ASP A 416 24.43 -8.10 4.01
N LYS A 417 25.47 -7.49 4.52
CA LYS A 417 25.65 -7.28 5.95
C LYS A 417 24.55 -6.37 6.51
N ARG A 418 24.23 -5.27 5.80
CA ARG A 418 23.16 -4.34 6.20
C ARG A 418 21.77 -4.96 6.12
N LEU A 419 21.52 -5.81 5.11
CA LEU A 419 20.24 -6.50 4.98
C LEU A 419 19.99 -7.55 6.08
N LYS A 420 21.07 -8.02 6.75
CA LYS A 420 20.98 -8.96 7.88
C LYS A 420 20.82 -8.29 9.24
N GLU A 421 21.28 -7.05 9.38
CA GLU A 421 21.11 -6.20 10.57
C GLU A 421 19.70 -5.59 10.64
#